data_2537f08c9498d414b34d1656224f691a
#
_entry.id   2537f08c9498d414b34d1656224f691a
#
_cell.length_a   1.000
_cell.length_b   1.000
_cell.length_c   1.000
_cell.angle_alpha   90.00
_cell.angle_beta   90.00
_cell.angle_gamma   90.00
#
_symmetry.space_group_name_H-M   'P 1'
#
loop_
_entity.id
_entity.type
_entity.pdbx_description
1 polymer ?
#
loop_
_entity_poly.entity_id
_entity_poly.type
_entity_poly.pdbx_seq_one_letter_code
_entity_poly.pdbx_strand_id
1 'polypeptide(L)'
;MRPAKIAVAGATGRLGRHVVEVLGAEGYEVVPIARSAGVDVITGDGLADAVAGADAIIDVTAGPSSEQRAATEFFTTAARNLQQTGERAGVARYVVVSIVGIEKSAGGYGSAKLEHEQAVLAGPVPARILRVTQLDRKSVV
;
A
#
# COMPACT_ATOMS: atom_id res chain seq x y z
N MET A 1 -0.17 -13.23 -24.34
CA MET A 1 -0.79 -12.75 -23.09
C MET A 1 0.21 -11.90 -22.32
N ARG A 2 -0.16 -10.68 -21.96
CA ARG A 2 0.75 -9.83 -21.19
C ARG A 2 0.78 -10.29 -19.72
N PRO A 3 1.90 -10.10 -19.03
CA PRO A 3 1.93 -10.39 -17.59
C PRO A 3 1.01 -9.44 -16.83
N ALA A 4 0.53 -9.86 -15.68
CA ALA A 4 -0.24 -8.99 -14.82
C ALA A 4 0.62 -7.80 -14.37
N LYS A 5 0.00 -6.62 -14.32
CA LYS A 5 0.67 -5.40 -13.91
C LYS A 5 0.23 -5.04 -12.50
N ILE A 6 1.19 -4.86 -11.62
CA ILE A 6 0.92 -4.61 -10.21
C ILE A 6 1.62 -3.32 -9.78
N ALA A 7 0.83 -2.38 -9.25
CA ALA A 7 1.35 -1.15 -8.69
C ALA A 7 1.60 -1.37 -7.20
N VAL A 8 2.80 -1.03 -6.74
CA VAL A 8 3.19 -1.23 -5.34
C VAL A 8 3.39 0.13 -4.68
N ALA A 9 2.48 0.50 -3.79
CA ALA A 9 2.58 1.73 -3.02
C ALA A 9 3.47 1.48 -1.80
N GLY A 10 4.43 2.39 -1.56
CA GLY A 10 5.46 2.19 -0.56
C GLY A 10 6.63 1.38 -1.07
N ALA A 11 6.86 1.42 -2.38
CA ALA A 11 7.81 0.54 -3.07
C ALA A 11 9.26 0.67 -2.58
N THR A 12 9.64 1.83 -2.06
CA THR A 12 11.03 2.05 -1.61
C THR A 12 11.26 1.76 -0.13
N GLY A 13 10.19 1.42 0.60
CA GLY A 13 10.30 1.02 1.99
C GLY A 13 10.91 -0.36 2.14
N ARG A 14 11.19 -0.77 3.39
CA ARG A 14 11.80 -2.08 3.66
C ARG A 14 10.98 -3.23 3.07
N LEU A 15 9.70 -3.28 3.39
CA LEU A 15 8.84 -4.34 2.87
C LEU A 15 8.55 -4.12 1.39
N GLY A 16 8.36 -2.87 0.98
CA GLY A 16 8.04 -2.54 -0.41
C GLY A 16 9.11 -2.99 -1.39
N ARG A 17 10.38 -2.77 -1.07
CA ARG A 17 11.48 -3.21 -1.93
C ARG A 17 11.48 -4.72 -2.10
N HIS A 18 11.20 -5.43 -1.03
CA HIS A 18 11.15 -6.89 -1.06
C HIS A 18 9.98 -7.38 -1.93
N VAL A 19 8.81 -6.75 -1.77
CA VAL A 19 7.64 -7.08 -2.59
C VAL A 19 7.91 -6.85 -4.07
N VAL A 20 8.50 -5.69 -4.41
CA VAL A 20 8.86 -5.37 -5.80
C VAL A 20 9.80 -6.43 -6.37
N GLU A 21 10.81 -6.82 -5.61
CA GLU A 21 11.79 -7.80 -6.04
C GLU A 21 11.16 -9.18 -6.29
N VAL A 22 10.33 -9.63 -5.36
CA VAL A 22 9.67 -10.94 -5.47
C VAL A 22 8.70 -10.96 -6.67
N LEU A 23 7.90 -9.93 -6.82
CA LEU A 23 6.94 -9.85 -7.93
C LEU A 23 7.65 -9.81 -9.27
N GLY A 24 8.74 -9.04 -9.37
CA GLY A 24 9.53 -8.99 -10.59
C GLY A 24 10.13 -10.34 -10.94
N ALA A 25 10.64 -11.06 -9.93
CA ALA A 25 11.21 -12.40 -10.14
C ALA A 25 10.15 -13.41 -10.59
N GLU A 26 8.90 -13.20 -10.19
CA GLU A 26 7.78 -14.07 -10.60
C GLU A 26 7.22 -13.71 -11.97
N GLY A 27 7.76 -12.70 -12.63
CA GLY A 27 7.35 -12.35 -13.98
C GLY A 27 6.26 -11.30 -14.10
N TYR A 28 5.85 -10.69 -12.98
CA TYR A 28 4.88 -9.61 -13.03
C TYR A 28 5.52 -8.31 -13.52
N GLU A 29 4.73 -7.50 -14.19
CA GLU A 29 5.15 -6.12 -14.47
C GLU A 29 4.86 -5.29 -13.22
N VAL A 30 5.90 -4.70 -12.63
CA VAL A 30 5.77 -3.98 -11.37
C VAL A 30 5.96 -2.49 -11.60
N VAL A 31 5.00 -1.68 -11.10
CA VAL A 31 5.09 -0.23 -11.14
C VAL A 31 5.31 0.27 -9.72
N PRO A 32 6.48 0.85 -9.43
CA PRO A 32 6.72 1.40 -8.10
C PRO A 32 5.99 2.72 -7.92
N ILE A 33 5.26 2.84 -6.81
CA ILE A 33 4.63 4.08 -6.39
C ILE A 33 5.44 4.60 -5.21
N ALA A 34 6.23 5.63 -5.46
CA ALA A 34 7.09 6.24 -4.47
C ALA A 34 7.47 7.64 -4.94
N ARG A 35 7.79 8.52 -4.00
CA ARG A 35 8.19 9.89 -4.34
C ARG A 35 9.42 9.92 -5.24
N SER A 36 10.37 9.02 -5.02
CA SER A 36 11.57 8.92 -5.87
C SER A 36 11.24 8.51 -7.30
N ALA A 37 10.07 7.93 -7.54
CA ALA A 37 9.58 7.59 -8.88
C ALA A 37 8.64 8.66 -9.46
N GLY A 38 8.52 9.81 -8.79
CA GLY A 38 7.67 10.90 -9.25
C GLY A 38 6.20 10.73 -8.90
N VAL A 39 5.88 9.87 -7.94
CA VAL A 39 4.50 9.58 -7.57
C VAL A 39 4.29 9.87 -6.09
N ASP A 40 3.31 10.74 -5.79
CA ASP A 40 3.00 11.11 -4.41
C ASP A 40 1.57 10.69 -4.09
N VAL A 41 1.43 9.74 -3.15
CA VAL A 41 0.11 9.21 -2.76
C VAL A 41 -0.72 10.24 -1.99
N ILE A 42 -0.09 11.26 -1.43
CA ILE A 42 -0.78 12.30 -0.66
C ILE A 42 -1.35 13.39 -1.57
N THR A 43 -0.55 13.88 -2.51
CA THR A 43 -1.02 14.90 -3.46
C THR A 43 -1.74 14.29 -4.66
N GLY A 44 -1.45 13.04 -4.98
CA GLY A 44 -1.96 12.38 -6.16
C GLY A 44 -1.10 12.59 -7.40
N ASP A 45 -0.01 13.35 -7.28
CA ASP A 45 0.86 13.63 -8.43
C ASP A 45 1.44 12.34 -9.00
N GLY A 46 1.28 12.13 -10.31
CA GLY A 46 1.78 10.96 -11.01
C GLY A 46 1.01 9.66 -10.76
N LEU A 47 0.01 9.71 -9.88
CA LEU A 47 -0.68 8.49 -9.44
C LEU A 47 -1.54 7.88 -10.56
N ALA A 48 -2.25 8.70 -11.31
CA ALA A 48 -3.09 8.22 -12.40
C ALA A 48 -2.26 7.46 -13.45
N ASP A 49 -1.09 7.99 -13.80
CA ASP A 49 -0.21 7.34 -14.76
C ASP A 49 0.37 6.05 -14.19
N ALA A 50 0.71 6.06 -12.90
CA ALA A 50 1.31 4.89 -12.26
C ALA A 50 0.36 3.69 -12.20
N VAL A 51 -0.92 3.93 -11.96
CA VAL A 51 -1.89 2.82 -11.87
C VAL A 51 -2.59 2.52 -13.19
N ALA A 52 -2.33 3.29 -14.25
CA ALA A 52 -2.95 3.06 -15.55
C ALA A 52 -2.61 1.65 -16.06
N GLY A 53 -3.64 0.88 -16.36
CA GLY A 53 -3.48 -0.49 -16.84
C GLY A 53 -3.10 -1.50 -15.75
N ALA A 54 -3.01 -1.09 -14.48
CA ALA A 54 -2.69 -2.01 -13.41
C ALA A 54 -3.86 -2.95 -13.12
N ASP A 55 -3.54 -4.20 -12.85
CA ASP A 55 -4.52 -5.21 -12.47
C ASP A 55 -4.79 -5.19 -10.98
N ALA A 56 -3.78 -4.81 -10.20
CA ALA A 56 -3.90 -4.75 -8.74
C ALA A 56 -3.00 -3.67 -8.15
N ILE A 57 -3.37 -3.21 -6.96
CA ILE A 57 -2.55 -2.33 -6.13
C ILE A 57 -2.18 -3.11 -4.88
N ILE A 58 -0.90 -3.12 -4.53
CA ILE A 58 -0.43 -3.63 -3.25
C ILE A 58 0.07 -2.44 -2.45
N ASP A 59 -0.52 -2.23 -1.28
CA ASP A 59 -0.22 -1.09 -0.43
C ASP A 59 0.58 -1.56 0.78
N VAL A 60 1.87 -1.23 0.76
CA VAL A 60 2.78 -1.49 1.88
C VAL A 60 3.35 -0.17 2.40
N THR A 61 2.57 0.90 2.27
CA THR A 61 3.01 2.22 2.71
C THR A 61 3.29 2.24 4.21
N ALA A 62 4.33 2.97 4.57
CA ALA A 62 4.65 3.29 5.96
C ALA A 62 4.57 4.79 6.11
N GLY A 63 3.95 5.23 7.18
CA GLY A 63 3.81 6.67 7.41
C GLY A 63 5.15 7.31 7.76
N PRO A 64 5.25 8.62 7.54
CA PRO A 64 6.48 9.37 7.85
C PRO A 64 6.71 9.54 9.35
N SER A 65 5.73 9.22 10.17
CA SER A 65 5.77 9.42 11.62
C SER A 65 5.02 8.29 12.30
N SER A 66 5.46 7.93 13.50
CA SER A 66 4.75 6.98 14.37
C SER A 66 3.71 7.67 15.24
N GLU A 67 3.63 9.00 15.21
CA GLU A 67 2.64 9.76 15.96
C GLU A 67 1.26 9.50 15.37
N GLN A 68 0.28 9.21 16.23
CA GLN A 68 -1.03 8.69 15.80
C GLN A 68 -1.73 9.60 14.79
N ARG A 69 -1.79 10.89 15.06
CA ARG A 69 -2.52 11.82 14.22
C ARG A 69 -1.90 11.93 12.84
N ALA A 70 -0.58 12.12 12.80
CA ALA A 70 0.14 12.24 11.53
C ALA A 70 0.07 10.94 10.73
N ALA A 71 0.21 9.81 11.40
CA ALA A 71 0.13 8.51 10.73
C ALA A 71 -1.29 8.26 10.19
N THR A 72 -2.32 8.58 10.98
CA THR A 72 -3.70 8.40 10.55
C THR A 72 -4.01 9.26 9.34
N GLU A 73 -3.62 10.54 9.35
CA GLU A 73 -3.83 11.42 8.21
C GLU A 73 -3.12 10.91 6.96
N PHE A 74 -1.89 10.45 7.12
CA PHE A 74 -1.13 9.89 6.00
C PHE A 74 -1.85 8.69 5.41
N PHE A 75 -2.15 7.69 6.24
CA PHE A 75 -2.73 6.45 5.75
C PHE A 75 -4.12 6.63 5.14
N THR A 76 -4.97 7.44 5.75
CA THR A 76 -6.33 7.62 5.24
C THR A 76 -6.33 8.43 3.94
N THR A 77 -5.48 9.43 3.83
CA THR A 77 -5.35 10.21 2.60
C THR A 77 -4.79 9.35 1.47
N ALA A 78 -3.74 8.61 1.75
CA ALA A 78 -3.12 7.72 0.76
C ALA A 78 -4.13 6.65 0.28
N ALA A 79 -4.83 6.02 1.20
CA ALA A 79 -5.83 5.00 0.86
C ALA A 79 -6.95 5.56 -0.01
N ARG A 80 -7.44 6.75 0.33
CA ARG A 80 -8.50 7.41 -0.44
C ARG A 80 -8.03 7.69 -1.87
N ASN A 81 -6.84 8.24 -2.01
CA ASN A 81 -6.30 8.57 -3.33
C ASN A 81 -6.04 7.32 -4.16
N LEU A 82 -5.49 6.29 -3.56
CA LEU A 82 -5.23 5.02 -4.24
C LEU A 82 -6.54 4.35 -4.66
N GLN A 83 -7.55 4.37 -3.80
CA GLN A 83 -8.85 3.80 -4.10
C GLN A 83 -9.54 4.54 -5.25
N GLN A 84 -9.59 5.86 -5.19
CA GLN A 84 -10.25 6.65 -6.22
C GLN A 84 -9.55 6.56 -7.56
N THR A 85 -8.23 6.65 -7.55
CA THR A 85 -7.45 6.58 -8.78
C THR A 85 -7.50 5.17 -9.36
N GLY A 86 -7.44 4.16 -8.50
CA GLY A 86 -7.58 2.76 -8.91
C GLY A 86 -8.92 2.47 -9.55
N GLU A 87 -10.00 3.01 -9.01
CA GLU A 87 -11.32 2.84 -9.60
C GLU A 87 -11.37 3.42 -11.01
N ARG A 88 -10.86 4.63 -11.18
CA ARG A 88 -10.84 5.28 -12.49
C ARG A 88 -10.01 4.51 -13.51
N ALA A 89 -8.96 3.85 -13.06
CA ALA A 89 -8.09 3.06 -13.93
C ALA A 89 -8.59 1.65 -14.17
N GLY A 90 -9.68 1.24 -13.53
CA GLY A 90 -10.22 -0.11 -13.67
C GLY A 90 -9.45 -1.18 -12.92
N VAL A 91 -8.71 -0.79 -11.87
CA VAL A 91 -7.98 -1.74 -11.05
C VAL A 91 -8.97 -2.72 -10.39
N ALA A 92 -8.68 -4.01 -10.48
CA ALA A 92 -9.61 -5.04 -10.02
C ALA A 92 -9.49 -5.34 -8.53
N ARG A 93 -8.31 -5.16 -7.95
CA ARG A 93 -8.04 -5.55 -6.57
C ARG A 93 -7.08 -4.60 -5.87
N TYR A 94 -7.28 -4.45 -4.57
CA TYR A 94 -6.43 -3.64 -3.72
C TYR A 94 -6.07 -4.50 -2.49
N VAL A 95 -4.79 -4.76 -2.29
CA VAL A 95 -4.33 -5.53 -1.13
C VAL A 95 -3.54 -4.58 -0.23
N VAL A 96 -3.97 -4.43 1.01
CA VAL A 96 -3.21 -3.67 2.00
C VAL A 96 -2.51 -4.64 2.94
N VAL A 97 -1.23 -4.39 3.20
CA VAL A 97 -0.45 -5.19 4.12
C VAL A 97 -0.44 -4.51 5.48
N SER A 98 -0.86 -5.22 6.50
CA SER A 98 -0.95 -4.72 7.87
C SER A 98 -0.24 -5.68 8.81
N ILE A 99 -0.39 -5.48 10.11
CA ILE A 99 0.36 -6.23 11.12
C ILE A 99 -0.58 -7.10 11.93
N VAL A 100 -0.21 -8.36 12.13
CA VAL A 100 -0.98 -9.29 12.98
C VAL A 100 -1.03 -8.73 14.42
N GLY A 101 -2.23 -8.74 14.99
CA GLY A 101 -2.44 -8.27 16.36
C GLY A 101 -2.53 -6.76 16.49
N ILE A 102 -2.68 -6.04 15.39
CA ILE A 102 -2.74 -4.58 15.39
C ILE A 102 -3.88 -4.06 16.28
N GLU A 103 -4.98 -4.78 16.35
CA GLU A 103 -6.15 -4.41 17.15
C GLU A 103 -5.89 -4.48 18.65
N LYS A 104 -4.84 -5.18 19.05
CA LYS A 104 -4.43 -5.28 20.45
C LYS A 104 -3.33 -4.30 20.80
N SER A 105 -2.82 -3.59 19.80
CA SER A 105 -1.76 -2.63 19.98
C SER A 105 -2.31 -1.41 20.71
N ALA A 106 -1.75 -1.12 21.88
CA ALA A 106 -2.07 0.11 22.59
C ALA A 106 -1.13 1.19 22.07
N GLY A 107 -1.66 2.22 21.46
CA GLY A 107 -0.85 3.34 21.02
C GLY A 107 -1.15 3.79 19.63
N GLY A 108 -0.50 4.89 19.27
CA GLY A 108 -0.89 5.67 18.12
C GLY A 108 -0.76 4.98 16.78
N TYR A 109 0.34 4.26 16.57
CA TYR A 109 0.59 3.65 15.28
C TYR A 109 -0.39 2.51 14.98
N GLY A 110 -0.72 1.71 16.00
CA GLY A 110 -1.69 0.63 15.86
C GLY A 110 -3.06 1.15 15.46
N SER A 111 -3.52 2.23 16.13
CA SER A 111 -4.79 2.87 15.79
C SER A 111 -4.77 3.43 14.37
N ALA A 112 -3.66 4.04 13.97
CA ALA A 112 -3.52 4.57 12.61
C ALA A 112 -3.59 3.46 11.56
N LYS A 113 -3.00 2.30 11.83
CA LYS A 113 -3.07 1.17 10.89
C LYS A 113 -4.47 0.61 10.79
N LEU A 114 -5.24 0.58 11.87
CA LEU A 114 -6.63 0.16 11.82
C LEU A 114 -7.47 1.11 10.98
N GLU A 115 -7.24 2.41 11.12
CA GLU A 115 -7.91 3.41 10.28
C GLU A 115 -7.51 3.25 8.81
N HIS A 116 -6.25 2.91 8.55
CA HIS A 116 -5.76 2.61 7.21
C HIS A 116 -6.54 1.45 6.60
N GLU A 117 -6.65 0.34 7.35
CA GLU A 117 -7.40 -0.82 6.88
C GLU A 117 -8.84 -0.46 6.54
N GLN A 118 -9.49 0.31 7.42
CA GLN A 118 -10.88 0.70 7.22
C GLN A 118 -11.06 1.63 6.01
N ALA A 119 -10.14 2.56 5.83
CA ALA A 119 -10.19 3.47 4.68
C ALA A 119 -10.06 2.70 3.36
N VAL A 120 -9.18 1.70 3.33
CA VAL A 120 -9.01 0.86 2.15
C VAL A 120 -10.30 0.06 1.87
N LEU A 121 -10.86 -0.56 2.91
CA LEU A 121 -12.07 -1.38 2.77
C LEU A 121 -13.30 -0.55 2.38
N ALA A 122 -13.33 0.71 2.75
CA ALA A 122 -14.46 1.59 2.45
C ALA A 122 -14.47 2.09 1.00
N GLY A 123 -13.38 1.91 0.28
CA GLY A 123 -13.26 2.40 -1.09
C GLY A 123 -13.93 1.51 -2.12
N PRO A 124 -14.03 2.01 -3.36
CA PRO A 124 -14.76 1.30 -4.43
C PRO A 124 -14.05 0.10 -5.02
N VAL A 125 -12.71 0.05 -4.97
CA VAL A 125 -11.98 -1.11 -5.47
C VAL A 125 -12.05 -2.23 -4.45
N PRO A 126 -12.46 -3.45 -4.83
CA PRO A 126 -12.50 -4.58 -3.89
C PRO A 126 -11.14 -4.78 -3.22
N ALA A 127 -11.15 -4.87 -1.91
CA ALA A 127 -9.92 -4.86 -1.14
C ALA A 127 -9.83 -6.05 -0.19
N ARG A 128 -8.58 -6.43 0.11
CA ARG A 128 -8.26 -7.46 1.10
C ARG A 128 -7.17 -6.93 2.01
N ILE A 129 -7.22 -7.39 3.25
CA ILE A 129 -6.20 -7.07 4.24
C ILE A 129 -5.36 -8.31 4.45
N LEU A 130 -4.05 -8.16 4.23
CA LEU A 130 -3.08 -9.21 4.53
C LEU A 130 -2.31 -8.78 5.78
N ARG A 131 -2.51 -9.47 6.88
CA ARG A 131 -1.79 -9.18 8.11
C ARG A 131 -0.60 -10.09 8.23
N VAL A 132 0.56 -9.48 8.45
CA VAL A 132 1.82 -10.21 8.57
C VAL A 132 2.37 -9.99 9.97
N THR A 133 3.30 -10.85 10.40
CA THR A 133 4.00 -10.66 11.67
C THR A 133 4.90 -9.44 11.54
N GLN A 134 5.13 -8.75 12.66
CA GLN A 134 6.00 -7.60 12.68
C GLN A 134 7.39 -8.00 12.20
N LEU A 135 7.91 -7.25 11.22
CA LEU A 135 9.22 -7.53 10.65
C LEU A 135 10.33 -6.99 11.55
N ASP A 136 11.21 -7.87 11.97
CA ASP A 136 12.45 -7.51 12.64
C ASP A 136 13.53 -8.49 12.17
N ARG A 137 14.77 -8.31 12.67
CA ARG A 137 15.87 -9.17 12.25
C ARG A 137 15.69 -10.64 12.62
N LYS A 138 14.89 -10.91 13.65
CA LYS A 138 14.68 -12.27 14.14
C LYS A 138 13.57 -12.99 13.38
N SER A 139 12.64 -12.22 12.84
CA SER A 139 11.51 -12.81 12.13
C SER A 139 11.77 -13.01 10.65
N VAL A 140 12.88 -12.53 10.14
CA VAL A 140 13.28 -12.76 8.75
C VAL A 140 14.10 -14.03 8.70
N VAL A 141 13.49 -15.06 8.27
CA VAL A 141 14.14 -16.37 8.16
C VAL A 141 14.41 -16.66 6.70
#